data_2979fd821015787f4ebb852b257ac4ee
#
_entry.id   2979fd821015787f4ebb852b257ac4ee
#
_cell.length_a   1.000
_cell.length_b   1.000
_cell.length_c   1.000
_cell.angle_alpha   90.00
_cell.angle_beta   90.00
_cell.angle_gamma   90.00
#
_symmetry.space_group_name_H-M   'P 1'
#
loop_
_entity.id
_entity.type
_entity.pdbx_description
1 polymer ?
#
loop_
_entity_poly.entity_id
_entity_poly.type
_entity_poly.pdbx_seq_one_letter_code
_entity_poly.pdbx_strand_id
1 'polypeptide(L)'
;MSTEPELHRNDSSPSRNPEDRRKRRRPEDYVEAISQHSTRAKEHFLHPGTHYRPLAQFLKGSLHKSLRIRTVSQPRPHIFAALHNLDCSFDDPNRVRFFDSKEGLDDFASYPLPRKNCGQLLFLRGYPSPKWVQLIGAKYRVDAEFFRRHLSIGQISEPFDISVLPSASQNIVKLSITSLGKQNVTLSKQGEGVDSLKDFHESLGDDPNVVGDSIVRRYSVHDKTRFSIEQDVTMCVLKTGESWIAIILLDCGRDLDEGPAGPWIESSSRPHMHGFDNVFNPVLLFEPNICLKSFEKKEGTSSSNGTQLLQKRCFQQSCSLLHTKSYGRFLSPAVMNTDAFYALSDVFNFAACAESQFLGLLKSKFMSETHLHNKEEHMKECLLDLKDHKLLLHEHIQGIQAVISIINDRGGSRWPRAGSASDAARMVSMTPSARRSSKESMLQVVVERPAITEQEMLPARSGAEAEAEAMAQRLLKDYEALRSDAQALSDLYSEGMRDIRDNAMLAESRKAIEQARGVGHLTLLAYFFLPLSFTSTLFGMNFKELGDDVSIWAC
;
A
#
# COMPACT_ATOMS: atom_id res chain seq x y z
N MET A 1 20.29 -46.50 -57.40
CA MET A 1 21.30 -45.44 -57.37
C MET A 1 20.63 -44.22 -56.81
N SER A 2 20.68 -44.06 -55.48
CA SER A 2 20.10 -42.94 -54.75
C SER A 2 21.22 -42.40 -53.89
N THR A 3 21.65 -41.20 -54.19
CA THR A 3 22.66 -40.44 -53.44
C THR A 3 21.98 -39.58 -52.40
N GLU A 4 22.22 -39.88 -51.11
CA GLU A 4 21.93 -39.02 -49.98
C GLU A 4 22.91 -37.84 -49.92
N PRO A 5 22.51 -36.63 -49.55
CA PRO A 5 23.43 -35.55 -49.24
C PRO A 5 23.81 -35.55 -47.75
N GLU A 6 25.06 -35.59 -47.46
CA GLU A 6 25.71 -35.42 -46.17
C GLU A 6 25.37 -34.02 -45.56
N LEU A 7 24.79 -34.00 -44.38
CA LEU A 7 24.60 -32.83 -43.52
C LEU A 7 25.92 -32.51 -42.80
N HIS A 8 26.66 -31.54 -43.28
CA HIS A 8 27.76 -30.90 -42.56
C HIS A 8 27.18 -30.09 -41.36
N ARG A 9 27.35 -30.63 -40.16
CA ARG A 9 27.22 -29.89 -38.90
C ARG A 9 28.41 -28.95 -38.73
N ASN A 10 28.24 -27.67 -39.02
CA ASN A 10 29.11 -26.60 -38.54
C ASN A 10 28.64 -26.12 -37.17
N ASP A 11 29.09 -26.81 -36.10
CA ASP A 11 29.04 -26.31 -34.72
C ASP A 11 30.23 -25.37 -34.48
N SER A 12 30.09 -24.11 -34.89
CA SER A 12 30.93 -23.02 -34.41
C SER A 12 30.02 -21.98 -33.74
N SER A 13 29.62 -22.29 -32.51
CA SER A 13 29.06 -21.27 -31.58
C SER A 13 30.19 -20.27 -31.30
N PRO A 14 30.01 -18.97 -31.63
CA PRO A 14 31.01 -17.98 -31.26
C PRO A 14 31.02 -17.89 -29.72
N SER A 15 32.18 -18.16 -29.13
CA SER A 15 32.47 -17.93 -27.72
C SER A 15 32.18 -16.44 -27.41
N ARG A 16 31.03 -16.17 -26.80
CA ARG A 16 30.66 -14.81 -26.38
C ARG A 16 31.65 -14.36 -25.32
N ASN A 17 32.49 -13.41 -25.68
CA ASN A 17 33.44 -12.73 -24.83
C ASN A 17 32.70 -12.17 -23.59
N PRO A 18 33.19 -12.40 -22.36
CA PRO A 18 32.52 -11.86 -21.13
C PRO A 18 32.42 -10.34 -21.11
N GLU A 19 33.21 -9.62 -21.91
CA GLU A 19 33.14 -8.17 -22.04
C GLU A 19 31.91 -7.68 -22.85
N ASP A 20 31.32 -8.51 -23.72
CA ASP A 20 30.09 -8.16 -24.46
C ASP A 20 28.82 -8.17 -23.57
N ARG A 21 28.88 -8.70 -22.36
CA ARG A 21 27.79 -8.70 -21.40
C ARG A 21 27.52 -7.33 -20.75
N ARG A 22 28.38 -6.34 -20.93
CA ARG A 22 28.29 -5.01 -20.32
C ARG A 22 27.78 -3.90 -21.24
N LYS A 23 27.34 -4.19 -22.46
CA LYS A 23 26.68 -3.16 -23.28
C LYS A 23 25.47 -2.62 -22.51
N ARG A 24 25.51 -1.32 -22.14
CA ARG A 24 24.37 -0.61 -21.57
C ARG A 24 23.23 -0.74 -22.56
N ARG A 25 22.14 -1.41 -22.16
CA ARG A 25 20.92 -1.41 -22.97
C ARG A 25 20.43 0.01 -23.09
N ARG A 26 20.04 0.41 -24.28
CA ARG A 26 19.45 1.73 -24.50
C ARG A 26 18.04 1.74 -23.91
N PRO A 27 17.54 2.88 -23.44
CA PRO A 27 16.14 3.00 -22.98
C PRO A 27 15.14 2.50 -24.03
N GLU A 28 15.42 2.71 -25.32
CA GLU A 28 14.59 2.29 -26.44
C GLU A 28 14.51 0.76 -26.53
N ASP A 29 15.61 0.04 -26.28
CA ASP A 29 15.65 -1.44 -26.31
C ASP A 29 14.75 -2.01 -25.20
N TYR A 30 14.68 -1.35 -24.04
CA TYR A 30 13.80 -1.75 -22.94
C TYR A 30 12.33 -1.59 -23.30
N VAL A 31 11.97 -0.45 -23.90
CA VAL A 31 10.60 -0.18 -24.38
C VAL A 31 10.19 -1.16 -25.44
N GLU A 32 11.06 -1.41 -26.41
CA GLU A 32 10.78 -2.32 -27.51
C GLU A 32 10.57 -3.76 -27.02
N ALA A 33 11.39 -4.23 -26.06
CA ALA A 33 11.23 -5.56 -25.48
C ALA A 33 9.87 -5.73 -24.80
N ILE A 34 9.40 -4.73 -24.02
CA ILE A 34 8.09 -4.75 -23.38
C ILE A 34 6.98 -4.69 -24.42
N SER A 35 7.13 -3.84 -25.43
CA SER A 35 6.16 -3.69 -26.52
C SER A 35 5.97 -4.98 -27.30
N GLN A 36 7.06 -5.62 -27.72
CA GLN A 36 7.03 -6.89 -28.43
C GLN A 36 6.39 -7.98 -27.58
N HIS A 37 6.72 -8.04 -26.27
CA HIS A 37 6.09 -9.00 -25.37
C HIS A 37 4.59 -8.74 -25.21
N SER A 38 4.16 -7.49 -25.13
CA SER A 38 2.76 -7.10 -24.93
C SER A 38 1.84 -7.42 -26.13
N THR A 39 2.42 -7.63 -27.32
CA THR A 39 1.66 -7.95 -28.56
C THR A 39 1.56 -9.45 -28.81
N ARG A 40 2.20 -10.31 -28.00
CA ARG A 40 2.12 -11.76 -28.16
C ARG A 40 0.68 -12.24 -27.95
N ALA A 41 0.15 -12.95 -28.95
CA ALA A 41 -1.21 -13.45 -28.93
C ALA A 41 -1.39 -14.58 -27.90
N LYS A 42 -2.53 -14.58 -27.20
CA LYS A 42 -2.85 -15.61 -26.19
C LYS A 42 -2.93 -17.02 -26.80
N GLU A 43 -3.37 -17.12 -28.05
CA GLU A 43 -3.66 -18.40 -28.74
C GLU A 43 -2.40 -19.17 -29.17
N HIS A 44 -1.28 -18.48 -29.37
CA HIS A 44 -0.08 -19.06 -29.95
C HIS A 44 1.11 -19.12 -29.00
N PHE A 45 0.98 -18.58 -27.79
CA PHE A 45 2.08 -18.48 -26.83
C PHE A 45 1.70 -18.98 -25.45
N LEU A 46 2.55 -19.81 -24.88
CA LEU A 46 2.40 -20.31 -23.53
C LEU A 46 2.46 -19.16 -22.48
N HIS A 47 3.20 -18.09 -22.79
CA HIS A 47 3.39 -16.93 -21.93
C HIS A 47 2.96 -15.64 -22.68
N PRO A 48 1.64 -15.37 -22.80
CA PRO A 48 1.17 -14.13 -23.41
C PRO A 48 1.50 -12.93 -22.54
N GLY A 49 1.84 -11.81 -23.17
CA GLY A 49 2.21 -10.57 -22.47
C GLY A 49 1.13 -9.47 -22.53
N THR A 50 -0.10 -9.80 -22.89
CA THR A 50 -1.18 -8.81 -23.15
C THR A 50 -1.46 -7.86 -21.99
N HIS A 51 -1.25 -8.30 -20.75
CA HIS A 51 -1.38 -7.50 -19.53
C HIS A 51 -0.31 -6.39 -19.40
N TYR A 52 0.77 -6.42 -20.19
CA TYR A 52 1.75 -5.34 -20.27
C TYR A 52 1.38 -4.24 -21.29
N ARG A 53 0.28 -4.40 -22.03
CA ARG A 53 -0.14 -3.43 -23.06
C ARG A 53 -0.29 -2.01 -22.51
N PRO A 54 -0.95 -1.76 -21.36
CA PRO A 54 -1.04 -0.42 -20.79
C PRO A 54 0.34 0.19 -20.47
N LEU A 55 1.25 -0.61 -19.90
CA LEU A 55 2.62 -0.17 -19.62
C LEU A 55 3.38 0.14 -20.92
N ALA A 56 3.26 -0.69 -21.94
CA ALA A 56 3.90 -0.45 -23.24
C ALA A 56 3.39 0.84 -23.90
N GLN A 57 2.09 1.11 -23.81
CA GLN A 57 1.49 2.36 -24.30
C GLN A 57 1.97 3.57 -23.51
N PHE A 58 2.05 3.47 -22.18
CA PHE A 58 2.61 4.51 -21.33
C PHE A 58 4.07 4.83 -21.73
N LEU A 59 4.90 3.79 -21.86
CA LEU A 59 6.31 3.96 -22.21
C LEU A 59 6.50 4.58 -23.61
N LYS A 60 5.63 4.28 -24.57
CA LYS A 60 5.67 4.90 -25.91
C LYS A 60 5.11 6.34 -25.95
N GLY A 61 4.60 6.84 -24.83
CA GLY A 61 3.97 8.18 -24.80
C GLY A 61 2.64 8.26 -25.54
N SER A 62 2.02 7.11 -25.89
CA SER A 62 0.79 7.04 -26.70
C SER A 62 -0.49 7.24 -25.87
N LEU A 63 -0.38 7.40 -24.57
CA LEU A 63 -1.52 7.53 -23.64
C LEU A 63 -2.05 8.96 -23.48
N HIS A 64 -1.49 9.94 -24.19
CA HIS A 64 -1.94 11.32 -24.06
C HIS A 64 -3.34 11.51 -24.68
N LYS A 65 -4.38 11.34 -23.84
CA LYS A 65 -5.78 11.43 -24.26
C LYS A 65 -6.33 12.84 -24.39
N SER A 66 -5.74 13.83 -23.78
CA SER A 66 -6.21 15.22 -23.91
C SER A 66 -5.16 16.15 -23.31
N LEU A 67 -4.70 17.09 -24.10
CA LEU A 67 -3.90 18.22 -23.62
C LEU A 67 -4.79 19.14 -22.76
N ARG A 68 -5.15 18.71 -21.57
CA ARG A 68 -5.62 19.65 -20.56
C ARG A 68 -4.40 20.37 -20.02
N ILE A 69 -4.05 21.47 -20.70
CA ILE A 69 -3.03 22.39 -20.20
C ILE A 69 -3.50 22.85 -18.82
N ARG A 70 -2.78 22.42 -17.79
CA ARG A 70 -2.99 22.97 -16.45
C ARG A 70 -2.69 24.47 -16.51
N THR A 71 -3.68 25.29 -16.21
CA THR A 71 -3.54 26.74 -16.00
C THR A 71 -2.79 27.08 -14.70
N VAL A 72 -2.14 26.10 -14.09
CA VAL A 72 -1.41 26.27 -12.83
C VAL A 72 -0.05 26.92 -13.12
N SER A 73 0.26 27.97 -12.36
CA SER A 73 1.57 28.60 -12.24
C SER A 73 2.70 27.58 -12.30
N GLN A 74 3.82 27.94 -12.96
CA GLN A 74 4.96 27.05 -13.21
C GLN A 74 5.24 26.11 -12.02
N PRO A 75 5.27 24.79 -12.24
CA PRO A 75 5.45 23.82 -11.16
C PRO A 75 6.78 24.09 -10.45
N ARG A 76 6.75 24.16 -9.13
CA ARG A 76 7.96 24.33 -8.31
C ARG A 76 8.96 23.21 -8.58
N PRO A 77 10.27 23.49 -8.47
CA PRO A 77 11.28 22.43 -8.55
C PRO A 77 10.95 21.29 -7.59
N HIS A 78 10.93 20.07 -8.11
CA HIS A 78 10.61 18.88 -7.33
C HIS A 78 11.71 17.84 -7.44
N ILE A 79 12.22 17.39 -6.30
CA ILE A 79 13.14 16.26 -6.22
C ILE A 79 12.35 15.00 -6.53
N PHE A 80 12.58 14.41 -7.71
CA PHE A 80 11.92 13.20 -8.13
C PHE A 80 12.64 11.94 -7.65
N ALA A 81 13.98 11.93 -7.72
CA ALA A 81 14.76 10.78 -7.32
C ALA A 81 15.79 11.14 -6.23
N ALA A 82 15.94 10.24 -5.25
CA ALA A 82 16.96 10.33 -4.20
C ALA A 82 17.72 9.01 -4.13
N LEU A 83 19.03 9.05 -4.37
CA LEU A 83 19.90 7.87 -4.34
C LEU A 83 20.76 7.92 -3.08
N HIS A 84 20.62 6.91 -2.23
CA HIS A 84 21.40 6.72 -1.01
C HIS A 84 22.51 5.71 -1.25
N ASN A 85 23.75 6.10 -1.02
CA ASN A 85 24.93 5.23 -1.03
C ASN A 85 25.15 4.69 0.38
N LEU A 86 25.04 3.38 0.55
CA LEU A 86 25.12 2.75 1.87
C LEU A 86 26.56 2.51 2.34
N ASP A 87 27.53 2.70 1.45
CA ASP A 87 28.97 2.65 1.77
C ASP A 87 29.51 3.94 2.41
N CYS A 88 28.71 5.00 2.41
CA CYS A 88 29.07 6.30 2.98
C CYS A 88 28.56 6.46 4.40
N SER A 89 29.31 7.17 5.26
CA SER A 89 28.86 7.53 6.60
C SER A 89 27.67 8.51 6.56
N PHE A 90 26.95 8.65 7.69
CA PHE A 90 25.80 9.56 7.76
C PHE A 90 26.14 11.02 7.52
N ASP A 91 27.34 11.44 7.91
CA ASP A 91 27.81 12.81 7.80
C ASP A 91 28.45 13.13 6.43
N ASP A 92 28.62 12.12 5.57
CA ASP A 92 29.19 12.31 4.23
C ASP A 92 28.16 13.03 3.32
N PRO A 93 28.53 14.19 2.73
CA PRO A 93 27.65 14.90 1.80
C PRO A 93 27.32 14.09 0.55
N ASN A 94 28.12 13.10 0.19
CA ASN A 94 27.92 12.21 -0.96
C ASN A 94 27.02 11.02 -0.65
N ARG A 95 26.60 10.83 0.61
CA ARG A 95 25.71 9.74 0.99
C ARG A 95 24.39 9.78 0.21
N VAL A 96 23.80 10.97 0.04
CA VAL A 96 22.53 11.12 -0.65
C VAL A 96 22.67 12.08 -1.83
N ARG A 97 22.37 11.59 -3.01
CA ARG A 97 22.29 12.41 -4.23
C ARG A 97 20.83 12.60 -4.62
N PHE A 98 20.43 13.85 -4.76
CA PHE A 98 19.10 14.22 -5.22
C PHE A 98 19.13 14.57 -6.71
N PHE A 99 18.08 14.16 -7.43
CA PHE A 99 17.89 14.44 -8.84
C PHE A 99 16.53 15.12 -9.03
N ASP A 100 16.54 16.25 -9.71
CA ASP A 100 15.33 16.98 -10.06
C ASP A 100 14.52 16.26 -11.14
N SER A 101 13.24 16.59 -11.22
CA SER A 101 12.31 15.98 -12.16
C SER A 101 12.65 16.25 -13.64
N LYS A 102 13.23 17.40 -13.97
CA LYS A 102 13.56 17.81 -15.35
C LYS A 102 15.03 17.67 -15.68
N GLU A 103 15.88 18.37 -14.94
CA GLU A 103 17.32 18.47 -15.23
C GLU A 103 18.10 17.27 -14.71
N GLY A 104 17.56 16.58 -13.69
CA GLY A 104 18.22 15.44 -13.07
C GLY A 104 18.25 14.15 -13.90
N LEU A 105 17.53 14.07 -15.05
CA LEU A 105 17.48 12.84 -15.85
C LEU A 105 18.85 12.52 -16.48
N ASP A 106 19.53 13.51 -17.06
CA ASP A 106 20.83 13.34 -17.71
C ASP A 106 21.92 13.08 -16.66
N ASP A 107 21.87 13.79 -15.53
CA ASP A 107 22.73 13.56 -14.38
C ASP A 107 22.58 12.14 -13.84
N PHE A 108 21.35 11.66 -13.72
CA PHE A 108 21.07 10.31 -13.28
C PHE A 108 21.52 9.26 -14.31
N ALA A 109 21.36 9.53 -15.61
CA ALA A 109 21.83 8.66 -16.68
C ALA A 109 23.34 8.44 -16.60
N SER A 110 24.10 9.51 -16.34
CA SER A 110 25.56 9.50 -16.23
C SER A 110 26.07 8.94 -14.89
N TYR A 111 25.22 8.92 -13.84
CA TYR A 111 25.61 8.46 -12.51
C TYR A 111 26.06 6.98 -12.54
N PRO A 112 27.18 6.60 -11.90
CA PRO A 112 27.70 5.24 -11.95
C PRO A 112 26.79 4.23 -11.26
N LEU A 113 26.89 2.97 -11.66
CA LEU A 113 26.30 1.82 -10.95
C LEU A 113 26.98 1.65 -9.57
N PRO A 114 26.33 0.95 -8.63
CA PRO A 114 26.91 0.73 -7.29
C PRO A 114 28.31 0.12 -7.39
N ARG A 115 29.20 0.57 -6.50
CA ARG A 115 30.54 0.00 -6.36
C ARG A 115 30.45 -1.46 -5.94
N LYS A 116 31.51 -2.24 -6.17
CA LYS A 116 31.56 -3.64 -5.73
C LYS A 116 31.29 -3.77 -4.23
N ASN A 117 30.50 -4.76 -3.88
CA ASN A 117 30.09 -5.05 -2.48
C ASN A 117 29.36 -3.90 -1.77
N CYS A 118 28.71 -3.02 -2.53
CA CYS A 118 27.97 -1.89 -1.96
C CYS A 118 26.49 -1.98 -2.28
N GLY A 119 25.67 -1.59 -1.28
CA GLY A 119 24.25 -1.41 -1.43
C GLY A 119 23.87 0.03 -1.78
N GLN A 120 22.77 0.18 -2.52
CA GLN A 120 22.16 1.49 -2.80
C GLN A 120 20.65 1.43 -2.61
N LEU A 121 20.06 2.56 -2.16
CA LEU A 121 18.61 2.73 -2.15
C LEU A 121 18.25 3.88 -3.10
N LEU A 122 17.37 3.62 -4.07
CA LEU A 122 16.86 4.61 -5.00
C LEU A 122 15.38 4.86 -4.71
N PHE A 123 15.08 5.99 -4.12
CA PHE A 123 13.72 6.46 -3.89
C PHE A 123 13.25 7.28 -5.09
N LEU A 124 12.05 6.97 -5.59
CA LEU A 124 11.36 7.67 -6.67
C LEU A 124 10.02 8.16 -6.14
N ARG A 125 9.67 9.41 -6.40
CA ARG A 125 8.57 10.10 -5.72
C ARG A 125 7.45 10.49 -6.68
N GLY A 126 6.24 9.97 -6.40
CA GLY A 126 5.03 10.27 -7.16
C GLY A 126 5.03 9.67 -8.56
N TYR A 127 4.14 10.15 -9.40
CA TYR A 127 3.90 9.61 -10.74
C TYR A 127 5.09 9.86 -11.66
N PRO A 128 5.75 8.80 -12.17
CA PRO A 128 6.95 8.94 -12.99
C PRO A 128 6.61 9.32 -14.43
N SER A 129 7.52 10.01 -15.13
CA SER A 129 7.40 10.12 -16.58
C SER A 129 7.87 8.86 -17.30
N PRO A 130 7.40 8.61 -18.54
CA PRO A 130 7.89 7.51 -19.36
C PRO A 130 9.41 7.47 -19.48
N LYS A 131 10.07 8.62 -19.64
CA LYS A 131 11.55 8.74 -19.77
C LYS A 131 12.28 8.23 -18.52
N TRP A 132 11.79 8.57 -17.33
CA TRP A 132 12.36 8.08 -16.09
C TRP A 132 12.23 6.56 -15.96
N VAL A 133 11.06 5.99 -16.28
CA VAL A 133 10.84 4.54 -16.22
C VAL A 133 11.71 3.81 -17.25
N GLN A 134 11.82 4.33 -18.48
CA GLN A 134 12.69 3.79 -19.52
C GLN A 134 14.15 3.75 -19.08
N LEU A 135 14.65 4.88 -18.55
CA LEU A 135 16.03 5.00 -18.13
C LEU A 135 16.38 4.06 -16.96
N ILE A 136 15.54 4.04 -15.92
CA ILE A 136 15.74 3.18 -14.75
C ILE A 136 15.62 1.71 -15.15
N GLY A 137 14.59 1.37 -15.95
CA GLY A 137 14.35 0.04 -16.44
C GLY A 137 15.53 -0.53 -17.24
N ALA A 138 16.08 0.28 -18.15
CA ALA A 138 17.25 -0.11 -18.95
C ALA A 138 18.53 -0.19 -18.11
N LYS A 139 18.78 0.82 -17.25
CA LYS A 139 20.01 0.92 -16.45
C LYS A 139 20.19 -0.22 -15.46
N TYR A 140 19.12 -0.57 -14.72
CA TYR A 140 19.14 -1.58 -13.67
C TYR A 140 18.53 -2.91 -14.10
N ARG A 141 18.00 -3.03 -15.33
CA ARG A 141 17.30 -4.21 -15.85
C ARG A 141 16.10 -4.59 -14.97
N VAL A 142 15.32 -3.60 -14.64
CA VAL A 142 14.15 -3.77 -13.79
C VAL A 142 13.11 -4.62 -14.51
N ASP A 143 12.50 -5.56 -13.79
CA ASP A 143 11.37 -6.32 -14.32
C ASP A 143 10.20 -5.36 -14.62
N ALA A 144 9.61 -5.50 -15.79
CA ALA A 144 8.47 -4.68 -16.21
C ALA A 144 7.28 -4.80 -15.25
N GLU A 145 7.14 -5.95 -14.57
CA GLU A 145 6.10 -6.22 -13.60
C GLU A 145 6.14 -5.26 -12.41
N PHE A 146 7.34 -4.81 -12.01
CA PHE A 146 7.51 -3.82 -10.94
C PHE A 146 6.79 -2.51 -11.28
N PHE A 147 7.03 -1.97 -12.47
CA PHE A 147 6.38 -0.73 -12.91
C PHE A 147 4.90 -0.94 -13.21
N ARG A 148 4.52 -2.07 -13.81
CA ARG A 148 3.13 -2.39 -14.10
C ARG A 148 2.29 -2.36 -12.83
N ARG A 149 2.73 -3.02 -11.76
CA ARG A 149 2.00 -3.05 -10.48
C ARG A 149 1.86 -1.69 -9.85
N HIS A 150 2.93 -0.90 -9.88
CA HIS A 150 2.88 0.43 -9.27
C HIS A 150 2.01 1.39 -10.09
N LEU A 151 2.06 1.33 -11.43
CA LEU A 151 1.34 2.24 -12.31
C LEU A 151 -0.12 1.83 -12.59
N SER A 152 -0.56 0.66 -12.11
CA SER A 152 -1.98 0.27 -12.16
C SER A 152 -2.78 1.07 -11.15
N ILE A 153 -3.28 2.25 -11.57
CA ILE A 153 -4.02 3.20 -10.73
C ILE A 153 -5.46 3.25 -11.22
N GLY A 154 -6.43 3.01 -10.35
CA GLY A 154 -7.86 3.13 -10.68
C GLY A 154 -8.37 2.16 -11.76
N GLN A 155 -7.53 1.28 -12.26
CA GLN A 155 -7.96 0.28 -13.23
C GLN A 155 -8.71 -0.84 -12.50
N ILE A 156 -9.96 -1.05 -12.88
CA ILE A 156 -10.67 -2.27 -12.56
C ILE A 156 -9.92 -3.38 -13.31
N SER A 157 -9.28 -4.29 -12.56
CA SER A 157 -8.64 -5.47 -13.16
C SER A 157 -9.67 -6.17 -14.03
N GLU A 158 -9.35 -6.39 -15.32
CA GLU A 158 -10.19 -7.22 -16.14
C GLU A 158 -10.38 -8.58 -15.44
N PRO A 159 -11.58 -9.17 -15.43
CA PRO A 159 -11.85 -10.42 -14.68
C PRO A 159 -10.91 -11.57 -15.03
N PHE A 160 -10.28 -11.48 -16.20
CA PHE A 160 -9.33 -12.47 -16.73
C PHE A 160 -7.88 -11.99 -16.70
N ASP A 161 -7.58 -10.91 -15.98
CA ASP A 161 -6.20 -10.45 -15.83
C ASP A 161 -5.39 -11.46 -15.00
N ILE A 162 -4.15 -11.64 -15.39
CA ILE A 162 -3.30 -12.65 -14.74
C ILE A 162 -2.85 -12.10 -13.39
N SER A 163 -3.37 -12.69 -12.32
CA SER A 163 -2.80 -12.48 -10.99
C SER A 163 -1.42 -13.13 -10.92
N VAL A 164 -0.41 -12.35 -10.69
CA VAL A 164 0.95 -12.87 -10.55
C VAL A 164 1.06 -13.62 -9.22
N LEU A 165 1.37 -14.90 -9.30
CA LEU A 165 1.56 -15.73 -8.12
C LEU A 165 2.74 -15.23 -7.27
N PRO A 166 2.69 -15.37 -5.93
CA PRO A 166 3.76 -14.90 -5.05
C PRO A 166 5.14 -15.40 -5.43
N SER A 167 5.25 -16.65 -5.88
CA SER A 167 6.52 -17.25 -6.32
C SER A 167 7.15 -16.57 -7.53
N ALA A 168 6.34 -16.02 -8.42
CA ALA A 168 6.82 -15.30 -9.60
C ALA A 168 7.23 -13.85 -9.30
N SER A 169 6.83 -13.32 -8.15
CA SER A 169 7.00 -11.91 -7.78
C SER A 169 7.73 -11.70 -6.46
N GLN A 170 8.46 -12.69 -5.97
CA GLN A 170 9.19 -12.66 -4.69
C GLN A 170 10.13 -11.45 -4.51
N ASN A 171 10.48 -10.80 -5.61
CA ASN A 171 11.38 -9.64 -5.60
C ASN A 171 10.66 -8.31 -5.47
N ILE A 172 9.33 -8.29 -5.57
CA ILE A 172 8.50 -7.08 -5.56
C ILE A 172 7.66 -7.09 -4.30
N VAL A 173 7.88 -6.10 -3.45
CA VAL A 173 7.14 -5.88 -2.20
C VAL A 173 6.33 -4.62 -2.33
N LYS A 174 5.08 -4.67 -1.91
CA LYS A 174 4.17 -3.54 -1.87
C LYS A 174 3.65 -3.37 -0.44
N LEU A 175 3.77 -2.16 0.09
CA LEU A 175 3.22 -1.74 1.38
C LEU A 175 2.21 -0.63 1.13
N SER A 176 1.07 -0.67 1.80
CA SER A 176 0.13 0.44 1.84
C SER A 176 0.37 1.29 3.07
N ILE A 177 0.33 2.59 2.91
CA ILE A 177 0.50 3.58 3.98
C ILE A 177 -0.75 4.43 4.05
N THR A 178 -1.42 4.37 5.18
CA THR A 178 -2.61 5.16 5.44
C THR A 178 -2.24 6.43 6.20
N SER A 179 -2.49 7.59 5.59
CA SER A 179 -2.30 8.90 6.20
C SER A 179 -3.65 9.46 6.63
N LEU A 180 -3.72 9.97 7.86
CA LEU A 180 -4.93 10.55 8.45
C LEU A 180 -4.97 12.05 8.20
N GLY A 181 -6.16 12.57 7.89
CA GLY A 181 -6.38 14.00 7.69
C GLY A 181 -7.58 14.52 8.45
N LYS A 182 -7.56 15.82 8.72
CA LYS A 182 -8.69 16.60 9.26
C LYS A 182 -9.15 17.57 8.19
N GLN A 183 -10.46 17.79 8.14
CA GLN A 183 -11.09 18.76 7.25
C GLN A 183 -12.17 19.54 8.02
N ASN A 184 -12.40 20.79 7.63
CA ASN A 184 -13.42 21.63 8.26
C ASN A 184 -14.74 21.68 7.48
N VAL A 185 -14.87 20.85 6.45
CA VAL A 185 -15.98 20.95 5.50
C VAL A 185 -17.02 19.88 5.74
N THR A 186 -18.28 20.31 5.66
CA THR A 186 -19.44 19.42 5.63
C THR A 186 -19.44 18.72 4.28
N LEU A 187 -18.70 17.61 4.14
CA LEU A 187 -18.76 16.82 2.92
C LEU A 187 -20.16 16.28 2.73
N SER A 188 -20.77 16.68 1.63
CA SER A 188 -21.93 16.00 1.13
C SER A 188 -21.48 14.65 0.59
N LYS A 189 -21.99 13.60 1.17
CA LYS A 189 -22.08 12.22 0.64
C LYS A 189 -20.79 11.55 0.14
N GLN A 190 -20.54 10.40 0.68
CA GLN A 190 -19.48 9.45 0.33
C GLN A 190 -19.38 9.12 -1.18
N GLY A 191 -20.50 9.20 -1.92
CA GLY A 191 -20.53 8.96 -3.37
C GLY A 191 -19.76 9.99 -4.21
N GLU A 192 -19.82 11.27 -3.83
CA GLU A 192 -19.11 12.35 -4.55
C GLU A 192 -17.58 12.21 -4.44
N GLY A 193 -17.08 11.63 -3.34
CA GLY A 193 -15.65 11.38 -3.15
C GLY A 193 -15.08 10.32 -4.08
N VAL A 194 -15.87 9.30 -4.42
CA VAL A 194 -15.45 8.21 -5.33
C VAL A 194 -15.31 8.72 -6.76
N ASP A 195 -16.28 9.48 -7.25
CA ASP A 195 -16.24 10.04 -8.60
C ASP A 195 -15.10 11.06 -8.74
N SER A 196 -14.91 11.91 -7.74
CA SER A 196 -13.79 12.87 -7.71
C SER A 196 -12.41 12.18 -7.67
N LEU A 197 -12.29 11.04 -6.97
CA LEU A 197 -11.05 10.25 -6.97
C LEU A 197 -10.79 9.61 -8.35
N LYS A 198 -11.84 9.18 -9.04
CA LYS A 198 -11.72 8.65 -10.40
C LYS A 198 -11.24 9.72 -11.38
N ASP A 199 -11.83 10.92 -11.33
CA ASP A 199 -11.41 12.07 -12.16
C ASP A 199 -9.95 12.44 -11.87
N PHE A 200 -9.53 12.39 -10.60
CA PHE A 200 -8.14 12.58 -10.19
C PHE A 200 -7.23 11.53 -10.83
N HIS A 201 -7.58 10.25 -10.79
CA HIS A 201 -6.79 9.18 -11.42
C HIS A 201 -6.68 9.34 -12.93
N GLU A 202 -7.75 9.76 -13.59
CA GLU A 202 -7.76 10.00 -15.03
C GLU A 202 -6.89 11.20 -15.44
N SER A 203 -6.71 12.16 -14.53
CA SER A 203 -5.88 13.35 -14.77
C SER A 203 -4.40 13.18 -14.41
N LEU A 204 -4.03 12.06 -13.77
CA LEU A 204 -2.64 11.74 -13.48
C LEU A 204 -1.85 11.48 -14.78
N GLY A 205 -0.78 12.23 -14.99
CA GLY A 205 0.09 12.08 -16.16
C GLY A 205 -0.44 12.74 -17.44
N ASP A 206 -1.52 13.52 -17.39
CA ASP A 206 -2.03 14.27 -18.55
C ASP A 206 -1.03 15.31 -19.08
N ASP A 207 -0.23 15.90 -18.19
CA ASP A 207 0.86 16.80 -18.58
C ASP A 207 2.20 16.06 -18.57
N PRO A 208 2.76 15.75 -19.76
CA PRO A 208 4.03 15.03 -19.88
C PRO A 208 5.24 15.79 -19.32
N ASN A 209 5.09 17.10 -19.08
CA ASN A 209 6.13 17.95 -18.52
C ASN A 209 6.14 17.97 -16.99
N VAL A 210 5.08 17.47 -16.36
CA VAL A 210 4.96 17.38 -14.91
C VAL A 210 5.31 15.97 -14.46
N VAL A 211 6.29 15.86 -13.56
CA VAL A 211 6.75 14.59 -13.00
C VAL A 211 6.66 14.69 -11.48
N GLY A 212 6.24 13.59 -10.85
CA GLY A 212 6.22 13.48 -9.41
C GLY A 212 4.93 13.98 -8.76
N ASP A 213 3.81 14.04 -9.49
CA ASP A 213 2.50 14.23 -8.85
C ASP A 213 2.24 13.09 -7.85
N SER A 214 1.71 13.41 -6.67
CA SER A 214 1.34 12.40 -5.70
C SER A 214 0.22 11.52 -6.23
N ILE A 215 0.29 10.23 -5.94
CA ILE A 215 -0.75 9.26 -6.24
C ILE A 215 -1.52 9.00 -4.94
N VAL A 216 -2.83 9.01 -4.99
CA VAL A 216 -3.70 8.59 -3.88
C VAL A 216 -4.51 7.40 -4.38
N ARG A 217 -4.36 6.25 -3.72
CA ARG A 217 -5.01 5.00 -4.13
C ARG A 217 -6.45 4.92 -3.68
N ARG A 218 -6.69 5.37 -2.46
CA ARG A 218 -8.01 5.39 -1.82
C ARG A 218 -8.18 6.68 -1.02
N TYR A 219 -9.41 7.17 -1.01
CA TYR A 219 -9.86 8.25 -0.16
C TYR A 219 -11.08 7.78 0.62
N SER A 220 -11.03 7.83 1.94
CA SER A 220 -12.12 7.39 2.82
C SER A 220 -12.48 8.48 3.81
N VAL A 221 -13.75 8.83 3.87
CA VAL A 221 -14.31 9.77 4.84
C VAL A 221 -14.84 8.99 6.01
N HIS A 222 -14.36 9.29 7.22
CA HIS A 222 -14.75 8.60 8.44
C HIS A 222 -15.80 9.37 9.24
N ASP A 223 -15.76 10.70 9.16
CA ASP A 223 -16.77 11.59 9.74
C ASP A 223 -16.67 12.99 9.11
N LYS A 224 -17.48 13.94 9.64
CA LYS A 224 -17.51 15.33 9.16
C LYS A 224 -16.16 16.07 9.24
N THR A 225 -15.22 15.53 10.02
CA THR A 225 -13.94 16.20 10.33
C THR A 225 -12.72 15.38 9.99
N ARG A 226 -12.86 14.08 9.67
CA ARG A 226 -11.74 13.16 9.51
C ARG A 226 -11.86 12.36 8.23
N PHE A 227 -10.75 12.27 7.53
CA PHE A 227 -10.59 11.43 6.35
C PHE A 227 -9.26 10.67 6.40
N SER A 228 -9.10 9.66 5.57
CA SER A 228 -7.83 9.00 5.32
C SER A 228 -7.54 8.92 3.84
N ILE A 229 -6.25 8.91 3.49
CA ILE A 229 -5.75 8.58 2.16
C ILE A 229 -4.83 7.38 2.26
N GLU A 230 -4.89 6.51 1.25
CA GLU A 230 -3.96 5.40 1.12
C GLU A 230 -3.00 5.66 -0.04
N GLN A 231 -1.73 5.40 0.21
CA GLN A 231 -0.63 5.53 -0.75
C GLN A 231 0.26 4.30 -0.65
N ASP A 232 0.77 3.85 -1.79
CA ASP A 232 1.61 2.67 -1.84
C ASP A 232 3.09 3.02 -1.83
N VAL A 233 3.86 2.13 -1.22
CA VAL A 233 5.31 2.03 -1.38
C VAL A 233 5.60 0.69 -2.04
N THR A 234 6.12 0.72 -3.26
CA THR A 234 6.48 -0.48 -4.00
C THR A 234 8.00 -0.59 -4.09
N MET A 235 8.55 -1.71 -3.67
CA MET A 235 10.00 -1.94 -3.58
C MET A 235 10.41 -3.16 -4.42
N CYS A 236 11.59 -3.04 -5.05
CA CYS A 236 12.22 -4.14 -5.77
C CYS A 236 13.72 -4.13 -5.48
N VAL A 237 14.28 -5.27 -5.07
CA VAL A 237 15.72 -5.42 -4.80
C VAL A 237 16.38 -6.20 -5.93
N LEU A 238 17.42 -5.63 -6.52
CA LEU A 238 18.13 -6.16 -7.67
C LEU A 238 19.61 -6.38 -7.35
N LYS A 239 20.13 -7.55 -7.70
CA LYS A 239 21.57 -7.81 -7.64
C LYS A 239 22.25 -7.28 -8.92
N THR A 240 23.32 -6.52 -8.76
CA THR A 240 24.11 -5.93 -9.82
C THR A 240 25.56 -6.43 -9.70
N GLY A 241 25.83 -7.65 -10.15
CA GLY A 241 27.11 -8.33 -9.90
C GLY A 241 27.27 -8.69 -8.42
N GLU A 242 28.33 -8.18 -7.78
CA GLU A 242 28.61 -8.35 -6.35
C GLU A 242 27.91 -7.28 -5.47
N SER A 243 27.18 -6.36 -6.09
CA SER A 243 26.48 -5.24 -5.44
C SER A 243 24.99 -5.40 -5.57
N TRP A 244 24.23 -4.52 -4.93
CA TRP A 244 22.79 -4.54 -5.04
C TRP A 244 22.20 -3.13 -4.97
N ILE A 245 20.97 -3.01 -5.47
CA ILE A 245 20.17 -1.79 -5.38
C ILE A 245 18.73 -2.15 -5.03
N ALA A 246 18.14 -1.40 -4.10
CA ALA A 246 16.70 -1.39 -3.92
C ALA A 246 16.11 -0.17 -4.62
N ILE A 247 15.11 -0.38 -5.45
CA ILE A 247 14.34 0.67 -6.10
C ILE A 247 13.00 0.78 -5.35
N ILE A 248 12.70 1.95 -4.83
CA ILE A 248 11.54 2.25 -4.00
C ILE A 248 10.72 3.32 -4.69
N LEU A 249 9.52 2.95 -5.17
CA LEU A 249 8.53 3.86 -5.70
C LEU A 249 7.60 4.29 -4.57
N LEU A 250 7.55 5.58 -4.31
CA LEU A 250 6.65 6.21 -3.34
C LEU A 250 5.52 6.90 -4.09
N ASP A 251 4.26 6.59 -3.75
CA ASP A 251 3.12 7.35 -4.26
C ASP A 251 3.17 8.83 -3.84
N CYS A 252 3.82 9.12 -2.72
CA CYS A 252 4.02 10.46 -2.24
C CYS A 252 5.05 11.22 -3.08
N GLY A 253 4.58 12.19 -3.82
CA GLY A 253 5.38 13.05 -4.67
C GLY A 253 5.34 14.52 -4.24
N ARG A 254 4.75 15.36 -5.09
CA ARG A 254 4.44 16.78 -4.81
C ARG A 254 3.36 16.89 -3.75
N ASP A 255 3.25 18.04 -3.15
CA ASP A 255 2.13 18.32 -2.23
C ASP A 255 0.80 18.19 -2.98
N LEU A 256 -0.22 17.67 -2.29
CA LEU A 256 -1.52 17.34 -2.92
C LEU A 256 -2.28 18.56 -3.45
N ASP A 257 -1.91 19.77 -3.02
CA ASP A 257 -2.42 21.04 -3.53
C ASP A 257 -1.74 21.50 -4.82
N GLU A 258 -0.55 20.98 -5.13
CA GLU A 258 0.20 21.26 -6.37
C GLU A 258 -0.16 20.30 -7.51
N GLY A 259 -0.85 19.19 -7.19
CA GLY A 259 -1.24 18.13 -8.12
C GLY A 259 -2.59 18.38 -8.82
N PRO A 260 -3.16 17.36 -9.49
CA PRO A 260 -4.54 17.36 -9.95
C PRO A 260 -5.51 17.57 -8.79
N ALA A 261 -6.67 18.17 -9.08
CA ALA A 261 -7.71 18.31 -8.07
C ALA A 261 -8.25 16.93 -7.66
N GLY A 262 -8.34 16.69 -6.36
CA GLY A 262 -8.89 15.47 -5.79
C GLY A 262 -9.91 15.77 -4.71
N PRO A 263 -10.55 14.74 -4.13
CA PRO A 263 -11.65 14.90 -3.17
C PRO A 263 -11.25 15.60 -1.85
N TRP A 264 -9.96 15.77 -1.60
CA TRP A 264 -9.42 16.51 -0.46
C TRP A 264 -9.32 18.03 -0.69
N ILE A 265 -9.63 18.52 -1.91
CA ILE A 265 -9.65 19.95 -2.24
C ILE A 265 -11.10 20.40 -2.35
N GLU A 266 -11.45 21.41 -1.57
CA GLU A 266 -12.78 22.01 -1.64
C GLU A 266 -12.97 22.79 -2.96
N SER A 267 -14.08 22.51 -3.67
CA SER A 267 -14.47 23.21 -4.91
C SER A 267 -15.03 24.60 -4.64
N SER A 268 -14.55 25.32 -3.64
CA SER A 268 -15.01 26.68 -3.42
C SER A 268 -14.35 27.64 -4.40
N SER A 269 -15.19 28.22 -5.23
CA SER A 269 -14.90 29.20 -6.29
C SER A 269 -14.34 30.55 -5.80
N ARG A 270 -13.62 30.59 -4.70
CA ARG A 270 -13.01 31.81 -4.16
C ARG A 270 -11.49 31.70 -4.06
N PRO A 271 -10.74 32.29 -5.02
CA PRO A 271 -9.28 32.17 -5.07
C PRO A 271 -8.50 32.94 -4.00
N HIS A 272 -9.14 33.55 -2.99
CA HIS A 272 -8.48 34.50 -2.10
C HIS A 272 -8.72 34.34 -0.60
N MET A 273 -9.33 33.24 -0.14
CA MET A 273 -9.38 32.97 1.30
C MET A 273 -8.31 31.94 1.66
N HIS A 274 -7.25 32.39 2.32
CA HIS A 274 -6.19 31.60 2.95
C HIS A 274 -6.74 30.79 4.13
N GLY A 275 -7.46 29.73 3.85
CA GLY A 275 -8.03 28.84 4.84
C GLY A 275 -8.09 27.42 4.32
N PHE A 276 -6.92 26.85 3.94
CA PHE A 276 -6.83 25.42 3.78
C PHE A 276 -6.80 24.79 5.16
N ASP A 277 -7.99 24.42 5.66
CA ASP A 277 -8.14 23.81 6.97
C ASP A 277 -7.90 22.29 6.96
N ASN A 278 -7.47 21.73 5.82
CA ASN A 278 -7.12 20.33 5.71
C ASN A 278 -5.69 20.10 6.22
N VAL A 279 -5.57 19.47 7.36
CA VAL A 279 -4.28 19.18 8.00
C VAL A 279 -4.06 17.66 8.05
N PHE A 280 -2.96 17.19 7.50
CA PHE A 280 -2.52 15.81 7.68
C PHE A 280 -1.91 15.63 9.07
N ASN A 281 -2.34 14.59 9.78
CA ASN A 281 -1.68 14.17 10.99
C ASN A 281 -0.37 13.47 10.65
N PRO A 282 0.76 13.85 11.23
CA PRO A 282 2.03 13.18 10.97
C PRO A 282 1.99 11.73 11.49
N VAL A 283 2.65 10.83 10.80
CA VAL A 283 2.92 9.50 11.31
C VAL A 283 3.95 9.63 12.44
N LEU A 284 3.58 9.17 13.62
CA LEU A 284 4.42 9.24 14.81
C LEU A 284 5.29 7.99 14.87
N LEU A 285 6.60 8.19 14.69
CA LEU A 285 7.59 7.13 14.86
C LEU A 285 8.02 7.09 16.34
N PHE A 286 7.98 5.90 16.92
CA PHE A 286 8.45 5.68 18.28
C PHE A 286 9.95 5.37 18.25
N GLU A 287 10.76 6.31 18.74
CA GLU A 287 12.19 6.11 18.94
C GLU A 287 12.46 5.94 20.44
N PRO A 288 12.84 4.75 20.89
CA PRO A 288 13.23 4.57 22.28
C PRO A 288 14.45 5.46 22.59
N ASN A 289 14.33 6.30 23.61
CA ASN A 289 15.36 7.19 24.17
C ASN A 289 15.58 8.58 23.54
N ILE A 290 14.82 9.02 22.53
CA ILE A 290 14.96 10.40 22.01
C ILE A 290 14.49 11.43 23.03
N CYS A 291 13.43 11.15 23.79
CA CYS A 291 12.93 12.08 24.82
C CYS A 291 14.00 12.43 25.87
N LEU A 292 14.83 11.48 26.28
CA LEU A 292 15.85 11.72 27.29
C LEU A 292 17.03 12.54 26.75
N LYS A 293 17.44 12.30 25.50
CA LYS A 293 18.55 13.03 24.85
C LYS A 293 18.18 14.47 24.46
N SER A 294 16.90 14.79 24.27
CA SER A 294 16.47 16.16 23.97
C SER A 294 16.40 17.05 25.22
N PHE A 295 16.32 16.48 26.42
CA PHE A 295 16.38 17.23 27.69
C PHE A 295 17.80 17.62 28.07
N GLU A 296 18.83 16.87 27.66
CA GLU A 296 20.23 17.15 27.99
C GLU A 296 20.85 18.30 27.16
N LYS A 297 20.19 18.79 26.10
CA LYS A 297 20.74 19.76 25.14
C LYS A 297 20.12 21.16 25.19
N LYS A 298 19.37 21.53 26.23
CA LYS A 298 18.81 22.87 26.35
C LYS A 298 19.50 23.72 27.43
N GLU A 299 20.83 23.91 27.30
CA GLU A 299 21.47 25.11 27.79
C GLU A 299 22.17 25.81 26.63
N GLY A 300 21.53 26.90 26.14
CA GLY A 300 22.13 27.86 25.22
C GLY A 300 21.81 27.65 23.73
N THR A 301 20.73 28.18 23.29
CA THR A 301 20.54 29.08 22.16
C THR A 301 19.04 29.08 21.75
N SER A 302 18.38 30.15 22.12
CA SER A 302 17.05 30.49 21.61
C SER A 302 17.16 30.83 20.12
N SER A 303 16.88 29.87 19.25
CA SER A 303 16.62 30.12 17.85
C SER A 303 15.11 30.03 17.61
N SER A 304 14.46 31.17 17.57
CA SER A 304 13.04 31.38 17.32
C SER A 304 12.57 31.05 15.89
N ASN A 305 13.42 30.38 15.09
CA ASN A 305 13.14 30.10 13.67
C ASN A 305 12.48 28.75 13.39
N GLY A 306 12.33 27.88 14.40
CA GLY A 306 11.76 26.53 14.21
C GLY A 306 10.23 26.49 14.06
N THR A 307 9.54 27.45 14.66
CA THR A 307 8.05 27.45 14.72
C THR A 307 7.41 28.03 13.46
N GLN A 308 8.11 28.89 12.72
CA GLN A 308 7.56 29.49 11.49
C GLN A 308 7.64 28.55 10.26
N LEU A 309 8.51 27.55 10.26
CA LEU A 309 8.63 26.58 9.17
C LEU A 309 7.53 25.49 9.22
N LEU A 310 6.98 25.20 10.40
CA LEU A 310 5.89 24.22 10.57
C LEU A 310 4.52 24.75 10.11
N GLN A 311 4.31 26.07 10.14
CA GLN A 311 3.01 26.67 9.81
C GLN A 311 2.70 26.78 8.30
N LYS A 312 3.66 26.52 7.43
CA LYS A 312 3.54 26.78 5.97
C LYS A 312 3.27 25.54 5.10
N ARG A 313 3.11 24.32 5.70
CA ARG A 313 2.96 23.07 4.93
C ARG A 313 1.79 22.23 5.45
N CYS A 314 0.58 22.72 5.25
CA CYS A 314 -0.65 22.00 5.65
C CYS A 314 -0.88 20.69 4.88
N PHE A 315 -0.26 20.50 3.71
CA PHE A 315 -0.45 19.34 2.83
C PHE A 315 0.75 18.39 2.76
N GLN A 316 1.73 18.55 3.63
CA GLN A 316 2.89 17.66 3.61
C GLN A 316 2.50 16.26 4.10
N GLN A 317 2.57 15.30 3.19
CA GLN A 317 2.33 13.89 3.46
C GLN A 317 3.50 13.31 4.27
N SER A 318 3.22 12.51 5.29
CA SER A 318 4.25 11.95 6.17
C SER A 318 5.27 11.08 5.43
N CYS A 319 4.83 10.30 4.45
CA CYS A 319 5.71 9.44 3.64
C CYS A 319 6.72 10.25 2.79
N SER A 320 6.53 11.57 2.63
CA SER A 320 7.51 12.45 1.98
C SER A 320 8.84 12.54 2.73
N LEU A 321 8.89 12.07 3.97
CA LEU A 321 10.11 12.07 4.78
C LEU A 321 10.99 10.85 4.54
N LEU A 322 10.46 9.77 3.96
CA LEU A 322 11.19 8.52 3.75
C LEU A 322 12.42 8.63 2.85
N HIS A 323 12.44 9.56 1.88
CA HIS A 323 13.56 9.74 0.96
C HIS A 323 14.65 10.70 1.46
N THR A 324 14.48 11.30 2.64
CA THR A 324 15.36 12.37 3.15
C THR A 324 16.71 11.84 3.63
N LYS A 325 17.64 12.73 3.88
CA LYS A 325 18.97 12.39 4.42
C LYS A 325 18.93 11.69 5.78
N SER A 326 17.82 11.80 6.50
CA SER A 326 17.63 11.17 7.81
C SER A 326 17.25 9.69 7.71
N TYR A 327 16.91 9.16 6.54
CA TYR A 327 16.59 7.75 6.37
C TYR A 327 17.74 6.84 6.83
N GLY A 328 17.40 5.83 7.60
CA GLY A 328 18.37 4.86 8.13
C GLY A 328 19.28 5.42 9.24
N ARG A 329 19.00 6.59 9.81
CA ARG A 329 19.85 7.25 10.81
C ARG A 329 20.10 6.36 12.05
N PHE A 330 19.15 5.50 12.37
CA PHE A 330 19.22 4.62 13.54
C PHE A 330 19.64 3.20 13.19
N LEU A 331 19.92 2.95 11.90
CA LEU A 331 20.37 1.66 11.40
C LEU A 331 21.90 1.65 11.32
N SER A 332 22.51 0.48 11.52
CA SER A 332 23.95 0.28 11.36
C SER A 332 24.33 0.37 9.88
N PRO A 333 25.18 1.32 9.45
CA PRO A 333 25.57 1.44 8.03
C PRO A 333 26.23 0.18 7.48
N ALA A 334 27.02 -0.52 8.30
CA ALA A 334 27.68 -1.75 7.89
C ALA A 334 26.69 -2.88 7.58
N VAL A 335 25.61 -3.01 8.38
CA VAL A 335 24.57 -4.00 8.17
C VAL A 335 23.67 -3.58 6.99
N MET A 336 23.29 -2.29 6.90
CA MET A 336 22.54 -1.77 5.76
C MET A 336 23.22 -2.08 4.43
N ASN A 337 24.53 -1.98 4.37
CA ASN A 337 25.27 -2.22 3.13
C ASN A 337 25.24 -3.69 2.68
N THR A 338 25.10 -4.62 3.60
CA THR A 338 25.17 -6.07 3.33
C THR A 338 23.81 -6.78 3.33
N ASP A 339 22.81 -6.21 4.01
CA ASP A 339 21.47 -6.80 4.17
C ASP A 339 20.39 -5.86 3.66
N ALA A 340 19.74 -6.27 2.59
CA ALA A 340 18.73 -5.43 1.93
C ALA A 340 17.45 -5.29 2.77
N PHE A 341 17.03 -6.35 3.48
CA PHE A 341 15.85 -6.28 4.34
C PHE A 341 16.09 -5.34 5.52
N TYR A 342 17.26 -5.43 6.15
CA TYR A 342 17.65 -4.52 7.22
C TYR A 342 17.71 -3.08 6.73
N ALA A 343 18.27 -2.83 5.55
CA ALA A 343 18.32 -1.48 4.95
C ALA A 343 16.93 -0.89 4.65
N LEU A 344 15.92 -1.73 4.42
CA LEU A 344 14.54 -1.32 4.15
C LEU A 344 13.65 -1.32 5.41
N SER A 345 14.16 -1.72 6.57
CA SER A 345 13.38 -1.89 7.81
C SER A 345 12.68 -0.61 8.28
N ASP A 346 13.25 0.59 8.02
CA ASP A 346 12.62 1.87 8.35
C ASP A 346 11.31 2.10 7.55
N VAL A 347 11.21 1.57 6.32
CA VAL A 347 9.97 1.65 5.52
C VAL A 347 8.89 0.78 6.15
N PHE A 348 9.24 -0.44 6.58
CA PHE A 348 8.30 -1.34 7.27
C PHE A 348 7.87 -0.77 8.62
N ASN A 349 8.80 -0.21 9.39
CA ASN A 349 8.48 0.44 10.67
C ASN A 349 7.55 1.64 10.48
N PHE A 350 7.80 2.46 9.46
CA PHE A 350 6.95 3.60 9.12
C PHE A 350 5.53 3.15 8.76
N ALA A 351 5.39 2.11 7.94
CA ALA A 351 4.09 1.54 7.57
C ALA A 351 3.36 0.96 8.79
N ALA A 352 4.07 0.27 9.70
CA ALA A 352 3.49 -0.24 10.94
C ALA A 352 2.95 0.88 11.85
N CYS A 353 3.70 1.98 11.99
CA CYS A 353 3.26 3.14 12.76
C CYS A 353 2.03 3.81 12.14
N ALA A 354 1.99 3.95 10.81
CA ALA A 354 0.83 4.49 10.10
C ALA A 354 -0.42 3.60 10.30
N GLU A 355 -0.25 2.29 10.20
CA GLU A 355 -1.30 1.30 10.42
C GLU A 355 -1.84 1.35 11.86
N SER A 356 -0.96 1.44 12.85
CA SER A 356 -1.33 1.58 14.26
C SER A 356 -2.20 2.83 14.51
N GLN A 357 -1.83 3.97 13.91
CA GLN A 357 -2.62 5.18 14.00
C GLN A 357 -4.00 5.04 13.32
N PHE A 358 -4.05 4.36 12.19
CA PHE A 358 -5.30 4.11 11.49
C PHE A 358 -6.24 3.20 12.29
N LEU A 359 -5.74 2.10 12.86
CA LEU A 359 -6.52 1.24 13.76
C LEU A 359 -7.02 2.02 14.99
N GLY A 360 -6.20 2.93 15.52
CA GLY A 360 -6.60 3.84 16.59
C GLY A 360 -7.76 4.76 16.19
N LEU A 361 -7.75 5.28 14.95
CA LEU A 361 -8.87 6.07 14.42
C LEU A 361 -10.14 5.22 14.34
N LEU A 362 -10.09 4.03 13.73
CA LEU A 362 -11.25 3.15 13.61
C LEU A 362 -11.83 2.76 14.96
N LYS A 363 -10.95 2.44 15.93
CA LYS A 363 -11.38 2.17 17.33
C LYS A 363 -12.11 3.34 17.95
N SER A 364 -11.59 4.56 17.79
CA SER A 364 -12.23 5.78 18.29
C SER A 364 -13.59 6.02 17.62
N LYS A 365 -13.72 5.75 16.33
CA LYS A 365 -14.97 5.84 15.57
C LYS A 365 -15.99 4.83 16.06
N PHE A 366 -15.62 3.57 16.20
CA PHE A 366 -16.48 2.53 16.74
C PHE A 366 -17.09 2.95 18.09
N MET A 367 -16.24 3.41 19.00
CA MET A 367 -16.70 3.85 20.32
C MET A 367 -17.68 5.04 20.25
N SER A 368 -17.44 6.01 19.34
CA SER A 368 -18.34 7.15 19.18
C SER A 368 -19.67 6.76 18.55
N GLU A 369 -19.69 5.86 17.60
CA GLU A 369 -20.89 5.40 16.90
C GLU A 369 -21.78 4.53 17.80
N THR A 370 -21.18 3.66 18.60
CA THR A 370 -21.93 2.80 19.54
C THR A 370 -22.56 3.56 20.70
N HIS A 371 -22.03 4.74 21.08
CA HIS A 371 -22.63 5.58 22.13
C HIS A 371 -23.81 6.46 21.64
N LEU A 372 -23.95 6.68 20.34
CA LEU A 372 -24.96 7.57 19.76
C LEU A 372 -26.30 6.90 19.44
N HIS A 373 -26.52 5.63 19.81
CA HIS A 373 -27.62 4.77 19.37
C HIS A 373 -29.03 5.11 19.84
N ASN A 374 -29.23 6.19 20.61
CA ASN A 374 -30.55 6.49 21.17
C ASN A 374 -31.54 7.14 20.20
N LYS A 375 -31.22 7.34 18.92
CA LYS A 375 -32.11 7.92 17.91
C LYS A 375 -32.30 6.97 16.71
N GLU A 376 -33.52 6.50 16.52
CA GLU A 376 -33.90 5.57 15.41
C GLU A 376 -33.49 6.06 14.01
N GLU A 377 -33.50 7.39 13.79
CA GLU A 377 -33.16 7.98 12.48
C GLU A 377 -31.69 7.76 12.07
N HIS A 378 -30.77 7.63 13.04
CA HIS A 378 -29.32 7.49 12.78
C HIS A 378 -28.89 6.04 12.71
N MET A 379 -29.75 5.10 13.05
CA MET A 379 -29.40 3.68 13.16
C MET A 379 -29.01 3.05 11.81
N LYS A 380 -29.66 3.45 10.72
CA LYS A 380 -29.33 2.95 9.37
C LYS A 380 -28.00 3.50 8.86
N GLU A 381 -27.73 4.78 9.06
CA GLU A 381 -26.47 5.41 8.70
C GLU A 381 -25.31 4.77 9.48
N CYS A 382 -25.45 4.65 10.79
CA CYS A 382 -24.47 4.00 11.64
C CYS A 382 -24.19 2.55 11.21
N LEU A 383 -25.20 1.78 10.85
CA LEU A 383 -25.01 0.40 10.37
C LEU A 383 -24.24 0.34 9.04
N LEU A 384 -24.46 1.29 8.15
CA LEU A 384 -23.71 1.40 6.89
C LEU A 384 -22.24 1.77 7.16
N ASP A 385 -22.00 2.77 7.99
CA ASP A 385 -20.66 3.21 8.36
C ASP A 385 -19.86 2.08 9.03
N LEU A 386 -20.49 1.34 9.95
CA LEU A 386 -19.85 0.17 10.60
C LEU A 386 -19.54 -0.94 9.59
N LYS A 387 -20.42 -1.16 8.61
CA LYS A 387 -20.19 -2.15 7.55
C LYS A 387 -19.02 -1.77 6.65
N ASP A 388 -18.94 -0.49 6.25
CA ASP A 388 -17.88 0.02 5.40
C ASP A 388 -16.52 -0.01 6.12
N HIS A 389 -16.48 0.42 7.38
CA HIS A 389 -15.28 0.31 8.22
C HIS A 389 -14.86 -1.15 8.43
N LYS A 390 -15.80 -2.08 8.59
CA LYS A 390 -15.48 -3.50 8.71
C LYS A 390 -14.86 -4.06 7.43
N LEU A 391 -15.38 -3.67 6.25
CA LEU A 391 -14.82 -4.09 4.97
C LEU A 391 -13.39 -3.56 4.82
N LEU A 392 -13.20 -2.27 5.10
CA LEU A 392 -11.89 -1.64 5.09
C LEU A 392 -10.90 -2.35 6.02
N LEU A 393 -11.33 -2.65 7.25
CA LEU A 393 -10.54 -3.37 8.24
C LEU A 393 -10.14 -4.78 7.78
N HIS A 394 -11.03 -5.47 7.05
CA HIS A 394 -10.72 -6.78 6.48
C HIS A 394 -9.59 -6.70 5.45
N GLU A 395 -9.59 -5.70 4.59
CA GLU A 395 -8.52 -5.46 3.61
C GLU A 395 -7.18 -5.15 4.31
N HIS A 396 -7.21 -4.35 5.37
CA HIS A 396 -6.02 -4.06 6.19
C HIS A 396 -5.46 -5.32 6.87
N ILE A 397 -6.32 -6.19 7.42
CA ILE A 397 -5.90 -7.47 8.00
C ILE A 397 -5.18 -8.34 6.96
N GLN A 398 -5.71 -8.41 5.73
CA GLN A 398 -5.05 -9.13 4.64
C GLN A 398 -3.70 -8.50 4.27
N GLY A 399 -3.63 -7.17 4.22
CA GLY A 399 -2.39 -6.43 3.99
C GLY A 399 -1.32 -6.72 5.05
N ILE A 400 -1.69 -6.62 6.33
CA ILE A 400 -0.82 -6.96 7.46
C ILE A 400 -0.32 -8.40 7.38
N GLN A 401 -1.20 -9.36 7.05
CA GLN A 401 -0.84 -10.77 6.89
C GLN A 401 0.16 -10.99 5.75
N ALA A 402 0.00 -10.28 4.63
CA ALA A 402 0.95 -10.33 3.52
C ALA A 402 2.33 -9.79 3.95
N VAL A 403 2.37 -8.69 4.72
CA VAL A 403 3.61 -8.12 5.24
C VAL A 403 4.30 -9.07 6.22
N ILE A 404 3.57 -9.74 7.11
CA ILE A 404 4.11 -10.77 8.01
C ILE A 404 4.82 -11.87 7.22
N SER A 405 4.22 -12.34 6.12
CA SER A 405 4.87 -13.33 5.26
C SER A 405 6.17 -12.81 4.66
N ILE A 406 6.19 -11.55 4.19
CA ILE A 406 7.39 -10.91 3.64
C ILE A 406 8.48 -10.78 4.70
N ILE A 407 8.13 -10.42 5.94
CA ILE A 407 9.10 -10.29 7.04
C ILE A 407 9.69 -11.66 7.39
N ASN A 408 8.88 -12.70 7.48
CA ASN A 408 9.33 -14.08 7.74
C ASN A 408 10.32 -14.56 6.69
N ASP A 409 10.08 -14.21 5.42
CA ASP A 409 10.98 -14.51 4.30
C ASP A 409 12.15 -13.52 4.20
N ARG A 410 12.23 -12.51 5.09
CA ARG A 410 13.19 -11.40 5.03
C ARG A 410 13.26 -10.79 3.62
N GLY A 411 12.09 -10.43 3.11
CA GLY A 411 11.89 -9.84 1.79
C GLY A 411 11.75 -10.87 0.69
N GLY A 412 12.79 -11.57 0.34
CA GLY A 412 12.76 -12.59 -0.70
C GLY A 412 14.04 -13.42 -0.74
N SER A 413 13.96 -14.62 -1.28
CA SER A 413 15.09 -15.57 -1.35
C SER A 413 16.29 -15.03 -2.16
N ARG A 414 16.05 -14.05 -3.03
CA ARG A 414 17.09 -13.41 -3.86
C ARG A 414 17.68 -12.15 -3.25
N TRP A 415 17.13 -11.68 -2.14
CA TRP A 415 17.63 -10.47 -1.48
C TRP A 415 19.00 -10.74 -0.84
N PRO A 416 19.96 -9.79 -0.93
CA PRO A 416 21.22 -9.88 -0.20
C PRO A 416 20.98 -9.98 1.30
N ARG A 417 21.70 -10.89 1.95
CA ARG A 417 21.62 -11.12 3.41
C ARG A 417 23.01 -11.06 4.02
N ALA A 418 23.11 -10.46 5.19
CA ALA A 418 24.31 -10.52 5.98
C ALA A 418 24.65 -11.98 6.30
N GLY A 419 25.91 -12.38 6.16
CA GLY A 419 26.36 -13.76 6.39
C GLY A 419 26.40 -14.66 5.15
N SER A 420 25.58 -14.42 4.11
CA SER A 420 25.51 -15.30 2.94
C SER A 420 26.79 -15.32 2.08
N ALA A 421 27.63 -14.30 2.20
CA ALA A 421 28.91 -14.24 1.48
C ALA A 421 29.98 -15.20 2.04
N SER A 422 29.90 -15.54 3.35
CA SER A 422 30.86 -16.46 3.97
C SER A 422 30.62 -17.91 3.55
N ASP A 423 29.37 -18.29 3.26
CA ASP A 423 29.04 -19.65 2.83
C ASP A 423 29.41 -19.90 1.39
N ALA A 424 29.27 -18.90 0.50
CA ALA A 424 29.75 -18.99 -0.87
C ALA A 424 31.27 -19.12 -0.95
N ALA A 425 32.02 -18.40 -0.11
CA ALA A 425 33.47 -18.51 -0.03
C ALA A 425 33.94 -19.85 0.59
N ARG A 426 33.19 -20.40 1.55
CA ARG A 426 33.46 -21.74 2.13
C ARG A 426 33.15 -22.86 1.15
N MET A 427 32.08 -22.78 0.37
CA MET A 427 31.79 -23.78 -0.66
C MET A 427 32.82 -23.79 -1.79
N VAL A 428 33.37 -22.64 -2.17
CA VAL A 428 34.48 -22.58 -3.17
C VAL A 428 35.78 -23.16 -2.63
N SER A 429 36.01 -23.10 -1.30
CA SER A 429 37.21 -23.67 -0.66
C SER A 429 37.10 -25.19 -0.39
N MET A 430 35.89 -25.77 -0.50
CA MET A 430 35.65 -27.21 -0.29
C MET A 430 35.53 -28.03 -1.57
N THR A 431 35.94 -27.52 -2.72
CA THR A 431 36.14 -28.39 -3.89
C THR A 431 37.37 -29.24 -3.62
N PRO A 432 37.23 -30.57 -3.45
CA PRO A 432 38.39 -31.43 -3.25
C PRO A 432 39.16 -31.45 -4.54
N SER A 433 40.41 -31.00 -4.45
CA SER A 433 41.41 -31.21 -5.49
C SER A 433 41.61 -32.71 -5.66
N ALA A 434 40.84 -33.32 -6.56
CA ALA A 434 41.06 -34.68 -6.99
C ALA A 434 42.17 -34.66 -8.01
N ARG A 435 43.41 -34.94 -7.60
CA ARG A 435 44.37 -35.62 -8.48
C ARG A 435 45.51 -36.26 -7.73
N ARG A 436 45.59 -37.57 -8.01
CA ARG A 436 46.74 -38.49 -8.08
C ARG A 436 47.17 -39.21 -6.81
N SER A 437 46.80 -40.47 -6.83
CA SER A 437 47.69 -41.58 -7.19
C SER A 437 48.58 -42.17 -6.08
N SER A 438 48.35 -43.39 -5.92
CA SER A 438 49.27 -44.51 -5.61
C SER A 438 49.06 -45.17 -4.26
N LYS A 439 48.55 -46.40 -4.37
CA LYS A 439 49.00 -47.66 -3.74
C LYS A 439 49.79 -47.54 -2.42
N GLU A 440 49.27 -48.11 -1.40
CA GLU A 440 49.72 -49.34 -0.73
C GLU A 440 49.18 -49.44 0.71
N SER A 441 48.60 -50.60 0.96
CA SER A 441 48.81 -51.49 2.09
C SER A 441 48.31 -51.12 3.50
N MET A 442 47.28 -51.85 3.89
CA MET A 442 47.11 -52.61 5.13
C MET A 442 47.61 -52.01 6.44
N LEU A 443 46.69 -51.74 7.35
CA LEU A 443 46.56 -52.44 8.65
C LEU A 443 45.42 -51.85 9.47
N GLN A 444 44.49 -52.72 9.90
CA GLN A 444 43.45 -52.46 10.84
C GLN A 444 44.05 -52.17 12.22
N VAL A 445 43.59 -51.07 12.84
CA VAL A 445 43.49 -51.00 14.29
C VAL A 445 42.15 -50.38 14.64
N VAL A 446 41.27 -51.24 15.15
CA VAL A 446 39.98 -50.83 15.78
C VAL A 446 40.35 -50.18 17.11
N VAL A 447 40.05 -48.90 17.25
CA VAL A 447 39.99 -48.24 18.53
C VAL A 447 38.60 -47.66 18.67
N GLU A 448 37.78 -48.33 19.46
CA GLU A 448 36.49 -47.81 19.95
C GLU A 448 36.76 -46.50 20.70
N ARG A 449 36.20 -45.39 20.24
CA ARG A 449 36.07 -44.16 20.98
C ARG A 449 34.61 -44.00 21.41
N PRO A 450 34.36 -43.58 22.69
CA PRO A 450 33.01 -43.38 23.19
C PRO A 450 32.29 -42.25 22.43
N ALA A 451 31.00 -42.48 22.22
CA ALA A 451 30.07 -41.50 21.60
C ALA A 451 30.05 -40.20 22.43
N ILE A 452 30.74 -39.18 21.91
CA ILE A 452 30.55 -37.80 22.32
C ILE A 452 29.27 -37.35 21.61
N THR A 453 28.24 -37.06 22.39
CA THR A 453 27.01 -36.40 21.97
C THR A 453 27.39 -35.16 21.17
N GLU A 454 27.20 -35.18 19.88
CA GLU A 454 27.23 -33.99 19.03
C GLU A 454 26.10 -33.07 19.47
N GLN A 455 26.35 -32.24 20.46
CA GLN A 455 25.66 -30.95 20.56
C GLN A 455 26.10 -30.18 19.32
N GLU A 456 25.16 -30.05 18.37
CA GLU A 456 25.31 -29.18 17.20
C GLU A 456 25.76 -27.80 17.68
N MET A 457 27.07 -27.53 17.59
CA MET A 457 27.60 -26.18 17.67
C MET A 457 27.12 -25.46 16.42
N LEU A 458 25.95 -24.80 16.50
CA LEU A 458 25.54 -23.79 15.55
C LEU A 458 26.70 -22.79 15.40
N PRO A 459 27.20 -22.54 14.17
CA PRO A 459 28.28 -21.59 13.97
C PRO A 459 27.83 -20.23 14.51
N ALA A 460 28.65 -19.58 15.34
CA ALA A 460 28.39 -18.25 15.89
C ALA A 460 28.04 -17.31 14.73
N ARG A 461 26.79 -16.83 14.68
CA ARG A 461 26.33 -15.86 13.67
C ARG A 461 27.24 -14.63 13.72
N SER A 462 27.57 -14.06 12.56
CA SER A 462 28.28 -12.79 12.51
C SER A 462 27.45 -11.71 13.22
N GLY A 463 28.08 -10.73 13.88
CA GLY A 463 27.35 -9.67 14.59
C GLY A 463 26.32 -8.96 13.69
N ALA A 464 26.66 -8.77 12.41
CA ALA A 464 25.76 -8.17 11.42
C ALA A 464 24.53 -9.04 11.10
N GLU A 465 24.71 -10.37 11.03
CA GLU A 465 23.61 -11.31 10.82
C GLU A 465 22.67 -11.33 12.03
N ALA A 466 23.22 -11.34 13.23
CA ALA A 466 22.45 -11.30 14.48
C ALA A 466 21.63 -9.99 14.60
N GLU A 467 22.21 -8.86 14.21
CA GLU A 467 21.54 -7.55 14.24
C GLU A 467 20.40 -7.49 13.21
N ALA A 468 20.62 -7.98 11.97
CA ALA A 468 19.61 -8.04 10.93
C ALA A 468 18.45 -8.99 11.30
N GLU A 469 18.77 -10.13 11.94
CA GLU A 469 17.76 -11.06 12.43
C GLU A 469 16.94 -10.45 13.58
N ALA A 470 17.59 -9.79 14.53
CA ALA A 470 16.92 -9.12 15.65
C ALA A 470 15.95 -8.04 15.15
N MET A 471 16.31 -7.29 14.08
CA MET A 471 15.43 -6.31 13.46
C MET A 471 14.21 -6.99 12.81
N ALA A 472 14.40 -8.09 12.09
CA ALA A 472 13.30 -8.85 11.48
C ALA A 472 12.33 -9.38 12.54
N GLN A 473 12.84 -9.93 13.64
CA GLN A 473 12.03 -10.44 14.76
C GLN A 473 11.25 -9.32 15.46
N ARG A 474 11.86 -8.13 15.60
CA ARG A 474 11.19 -6.95 16.14
C ARG A 474 10.01 -6.54 15.28
N LEU A 475 10.22 -6.36 13.98
CA LEU A 475 9.17 -6.02 13.03
C LEU A 475 8.07 -7.09 12.98
N LEU A 476 8.45 -8.37 13.02
CA LEU A 476 7.48 -9.47 13.05
C LEU A 476 6.55 -9.35 14.26
N LYS A 477 7.11 -9.13 15.44
CA LYS A 477 6.34 -8.93 16.67
C LYS A 477 5.37 -7.74 16.57
N ASP A 478 5.83 -6.62 15.99
CA ASP A 478 5.00 -5.43 15.82
C ASP A 478 3.83 -5.69 14.87
N TYR A 479 4.08 -6.36 13.73
CA TYR A 479 3.02 -6.70 12.77
C TYR A 479 2.07 -7.80 13.27
N GLU A 480 2.53 -8.75 14.07
CA GLU A 480 1.67 -9.73 14.74
C GLU A 480 0.75 -9.06 15.76
N ALA A 481 1.24 -8.09 16.51
CA ALA A 481 0.43 -7.28 17.42
C ALA A 481 -0.63 -6.47 16.64
N LEU A 482 -0.24 -5.78 15.55
CA LEU A 482 -1.18 -5.06 14.70
C LEU A 482 -2.26 -5.98 14.13
N ARG A 483 -1.90 -7.17 13.67
CA ARG A 483 -2.88 -8.17 13.19
C ARG A 483 -3.87 -8.57 14.28
N SER A 484 -3.37 -8.83 15.49
CA SER A 484 -4.21 -9.18 16.63
C SER A 484 -5.18 -8.06 16.99
N ASP A 485 -4.70 -6.81 17.02
CA ASP A 485 -5.51 -5.64 17.32
C ASP A 485 -6.57 -5.39 16.23
N ALA A 486 -6.19 -5.53 14.95
CA ALA A 486 -7.11 -5.40 13.83
C ALA A 486 -8.20 -6.48 13.84
N GLN A 487 -7.83 -7.72 14.17
CA GLN A 487 -8.79 -8.82 14.30
C GLN A 487 -9.77 -8.59 15.45
N ALA A 488 -9.27 -8.22 16.63
CA ALA A 488 -10.11 -7.89 17.77
C ALA A 488 -11.08 -6.73 17.48
N LEU A 489 -10.59 -5.73 16.73
CA LEU A 489 -11.43 -4.62 16.30
C LEU A 489 -12.50 -5.07 15.30
N SER A 490 -12.18 -5.97 14.35
CA SER A 490 -13.14 -6.55 13.40
C SER A 490 -14.25 -7.33 14.12
N ASP A 491 -13.91 -8.04 15.19
CA ASP A 491 -14.87 -8.77 16.02
C ASP A 491 -15.80 -7.80 16.77
N LEU A 492 -15.26 -6.72 17.34
CA LEU A 492 -16.04 -5.64 17.95
C LEU A 492 -17.02 -4.99 16.97
N TYR A 493 -16.58 -4.70 15.73
CA TYR A 493 -17.47 -4.17 14.69
C TYR A 493 -18.61 -5.14 14.37
N SER A 494 -18.32 -6.44 14.37
CA SER A 494 -19.33 -7.48 14.12
C SER A 494 -20.36 -7.57 15.23
N GLU A 495 -19.93 -7.46 16.48
CA GLU A 495 -20.78 -7.43 17.68
C GLU A 495 -21.63 -6.16 17.69
N GLY A 496 -21.03 -4.97 17.52
CA GLY A 496 -21.77 -3.70 17.48
C GLY A 496 -22.84 -3.67 16.39
N MET A 497 -22.56 -4.19 15.19
CA MET A 497 -23.57 -4.31 14.14
C MET A 497 -24.72 -5.27 14.52
N ARG A 498 -24.44 -6.32 15.30
CA ARG A 498 -25.47 -7.24 15.81
C ARG A 498 -26.34 -6.53 16.82
N ASP A 499 -25.74 -5.85 17.79
CA ASP A 499 -26.46 -5.11 18.83
C ASP A 499 -27.39 -4.04 18.24
N ILE A 500 -26.92 -3.33 17.21
CA ILE A 500 -27.76 -2.32 16.53
C ILE A 500 -28.96 -2.98 15.83
N ARG A 501 -28.77 -4.11 15.16
CA ARG A 501 -29.87 -4.84 14.51
C ARG A 501 -30.88 -5.35 15.52
N ASP A 502 -30.42 -5.92 16.63
CA ASP A 502 -31.26 -6.44 17.69
C ASP A 502 -32.08 -5.31 18.33
N ASN A 503 -31.47 -4.15 18.59
CA ASN A 503 -32.15 -2.97 19.07
C ASN A 503 -33.20 -2.43 18.05
N ALA A 504 -32.87 -2.48 16.74
CA ALA A 504 -33.81 -2.09 15.69
C ALA A 504 -35.03 -3.03 15.67
N MET A 505 -34.83 -4.33 15.75
CA MET A 505 -35.91 -5.33 15.81
C MET A 505 -36.80 -5.14 17.06
N LEU A 506 -36.18 -4.84 18.20
CA LEU A 506 -36.93 -4.54 19.43
C LEU A 506 -37.78 -3.25 19.30
N ALA A 507 -37.24 -2.22 18.68
CA ALA A 507 -37.96 -0.98 18.42
C ALA A 507 -39.15 -1.20 17.47
N GLU A 508 -38.94 -1.96 16.39
CA GLU A 508 -40.00 -2.33 15.44
C GLU A 508 -41.08 -3.17 16.10
N SER A 509 -40.68 -4.14 16.93
CA SER A 509 -41.62 -4.96 17.71
C SER A 509 -42.47 -4.12 18.67
N ARG A 510 -41.86 -3.16 19.34
CA ARG A 510 -42.62 -2.21 20.21
C ARG A 510 -43.63 -1.40 19.42
N LYS A 511 -43.25 -0.85 18.25
CA LYS A 511 -44.17 -0.14 17.37
C LYS A 511 -45.31 -1.03 16.87
N ALA A 512 -45.01 -2.28 16.51
CA ALA A 512 -46.04 -3.23 16.09
C ALA A 512 -47.04 -3.51 17.24
N ILE A 513 -46.57 -3.65 18.48
CA ILE A 513 -47.43 -3.83 19.65
C ILE A 513 -48.30 -2.58 19.91
N GLU A 514 -47.73 -1.38 19.78
CA GLU A 514 -48.50 -0.13 19.93
C GLU A 514 -49.56 0.03 18.84
N GLN A 515 -49.22 -0.31 17.57
CA GLN A 515 -50.20 -0.33 16.47
C GLN A 515 -51.29 -1.38 16.71
N ALA A 516 -50.92 -2.59 17.15
CA ALA A 516 -51.91 -3.62 17.49
C ALA A 516 -52.85 -3.18 18.60
N ARG A 517 -52.37 -2.47 19.64
CA ARG A 517 -53.22 -1.87 20.67
C ARG A 517 -54.15 -0.81 20.09
N GLY A 518 -53.64 0.07 19.21
CA GLY A 518 -54.46 1.06 18.52
C GLY A 518 -55.59 0.43 17.69
N VAL A 519 -55.26 -0.60 16.92
CA VAL A 519 -56.26 -1.40 16.15
C VAL A 519 -57.25 -2.08 17.09
N GLY A 520 -56.80 -2.62 18.24
CA GLY A 520 -57.67 -3.21 19.26
C GLY A 520 -58.68 -2.20 19.80
N HIS A 521 -58.28 -0.97 20.11
CA HIS A 521 -59.19 0.11 20.52
C HIS A 521 -60.19 0.48 19.43
N LEU A 522 -59.72 0.53 18.16
CA LEU A 522 -60.59 0.82 17.01
C LEU A 522 -61.61 -0.30 16.79
N THR A 523 -61.19 -1.54 16.95
CA THR A 523 -62.08 -2.71 16.87
C THR A 523 -63.11 -2.74 17.99
N LEU A 524 -62.69 -2.39 19.20
CA LEU A 524 -63.62 -2.26 20.34
C LEU A 524 -64.66 -1.16 20.07
N LEU A 525 -64.22 0.00 19.57
CA LEU A 525 -65.08 1.10 19.20
C LEU A 525 -66.06 0.66 18.09
N ALA A 526 -65.58 -0.02 17.07
CA ALA A 526 -66.45 -0.56 16.00
C ALA A 526 -67.48 -1.57 16.55
N TYR A 527 -67.10 -2.41 17.49
CA TYR A 527 -68.02 -3.36 18.15
C TYR A 527 -69.20 -2.66 18.83
N PHE A 528 -69.01 -1.51 19.41
CA PHE A 528 -70.09 -0.72 20.02
C PHE A 528 -70.85 0.10 18.98
N PHE A 529 -70.20 0.74 18.05
CA PHE A 529 -70.85 1.63 17.08
C PHE A 529 -71.59 0.91 15.95
N LEU A 530 -71.13 -0.28 15.55
CA LEU A 530 -71.74 -1.03 14.43
C LEU A 530 -73.19 -1.46 14.75
N PRO A 531 -73.51 -2.07 15.92
CA PRO A 531 -74.87 -2.37 16.27
C PRO A 531 -75.69 -1.09 16.50
N LEU A 532 -75.09 -0.02 17.05
CA LEU A 532 -75.79 1.22 17.29
C LEU A 532 -76.15 1.94 16.00
N SER A 533 -75.27 1.93 15.00
CA SER A 533 -75.54 2.46 13.64
C SER A 533 -76.58 1.63 12.93
N PHE A 534 -76.55 0.31 13.07
CA PHE A 534 -77.53 -0.60 12.48
C PHE A 534 -78.91 -0.33 13.10
N THR A 535 -79.03 -0.23 14.41
CA THR A 535 -80.31 0.07 15.05
C THR A 535 -80.81 1.47 14.66
N SER A 536 -79.93 2.47 14.62
CA SER A 536 -80.30 3.83 14.19
C SER A 536 -80.77 3.86 12.74
N THR A 537 -80.17 3.08 11.87
CA THR A 537 -80.57 2.95 10.46
C THR A 537 -81.90 2.24 10.35
N LEU A 538 -82.12 1.20 11.15
CA LEU A 538 -83.40 0.47 11.21
C LEU A 538 -84.56 1.38 11.68
N PHE A 539 -84.33 2.16 12.74
CA PHE A 539 -85.31 3.11 13.21
C PHE A 539 -85.43 4.38 12.37
N GLY A 540 -84.44 4.71 11.58
CA GLY A 540 -84.46 5.83 10.60
C GLY A 540 -85.12 5.46 9.25
N MET A 541 -85.33 4.19 8.97
CA MET A 541 -86.08 3.75 7.77
C MET A 541 -87.55 4.09 7.98
N ASN A 542 -88.05 4.91 7.08
CA ASN A 542 -89.46 5.34 7.11
C ASN A 542 -90.30 4.14 6.61
N PHE A 543 -90.83 3.31 7.53
CA PHE A 543 -91.71 2.16 7.27
C PHE A 543 -93.11 2.60 6.77
N LYS A 544 -93.16 3.48 5.80
CA LYS A 544 -94.41 3.83 5.11
C LYS A 544 -95.01 2.74 4.23
N GLU A 545 -94.29 1.69 4.00
CA GLU A 545 -94.73 0.58 3.12
C GLU A 545 -95.13 -0.69 3.88
N LEU A 546 -94.99 -0.75 5.17
CA LEU A 546 -95.48 -1.86 5.99
C LEU A 546 -96.69 -1.38 6.73
N GLY A 547 -97.88 -1.46 6.16
CA GLY A 547 -99.27 -1.16 6.54
C GLY A 547 -99.52 -0.68 8.00
N ASP A 548 -100.47 0.15 8.15
CA ASP A 548 -100.86 0.91 9.33
C ASP A 548 -101.13 0.17 10.66
N ASP A 549 -100.79 -1.13 10.79
CA ASP A 549 -101.15 -1.98 11.91
C ASP A 549 -100.01 -2.61 12.75
N VAL A 550 -98.79 -2.12 12.68
CA VAL A 550 -97.72 -2.65 13.56
C VAL A 550 -97.43 -1.61 14.69
N SER A 551 -98.04 -1.82 15.83
CA SER A 551 -97.71 -1.12 17.07
C SER A 551 -96.24 -1.35 17.48
N ILE A 552 -95.40 -0.32 17.48
CA ILE A 552 -93.93 -0.31 17.77
C ILE A 552 -93.63 -0.71 19.22
N TRP A 553 -94.62 -1.05 20.05
CA TRP A 553 -94.48 -1.34 21.46
C TRP A 553 -94.48 -2.83 21.80
N ALA A 554 -94.30 -3.68 20.82
CA ALA A 554 -94.26 -5.17 21.01
C ALA A 554 -92.96 -5.83 20.64
N CYS A 555 -91.78 -5.12 20.64
CA CYS A 555 -90.49 -5.74 20.57
C CYS A 555 -89.58 -5.26 21.67
#